data_25a4e27f251bae39e9f47e9f47a703ee
#
_entry.id   25a4e27f251bae39e9f47e9f47a703ee
#
_cell.length_a   1.000
_cell.length_b   1.000
_cell.length_c   1.000
_cell.angle_alpha   90.00
_cell.angle_beta   90.00
_cell.angle_gamma   90.00
#
_symmetry.space_group_name_H-M   'P 1'
#
loop_
_entity.id
_entity.type
_entity.pdbx_description
1 polymer ?
#
loop_
_entity_poly.entity_id
_entity_poly.type
_entity_poly.pdbx_seq_one_letter_code
_entity_poly.pdbx_strand_id
1 'polypeptide(L)'
;MFIEQRIYTAHPGKLPAWLKLYEEVGGPCSVRHLGPPIGFFTVEFGTINRVLFVRGFDDIDDRERQLAAREADPEWVRFRTETAKIGALAVQETKLLKTVPFSPVQKAGQAFERKIGGTGLVVDHRTYDFHPGKMNGWIEAYERIGLPVQQRLLGQLLFFGVTECGPINQVVFAWAYEGLGDRDRRRNTMAADPGWAEFMKTVGQLGPLKQQTTMVLKPTAFSAIR
;
A
#
# COMPACT_ATOMS: atom_id res chain seq x y z
N MET A 1 -2.53 14.33 5.63
CA MET A 1 -2.40 13.74 4.30
C MET A 1 -3.24 12.50 4.20
N PHE A 2 -3.78 12.21 3.02
CA PHE A 2 -4.50 10.98 2.73
C PHE A 2 -3.71 10.09 1.76
N ILE A 3 -3.83 8.78 1.94
CA ILE A 3 -3.33 7.78 1.01
C ILE A 3 -4.54 7.08 0.38
N GLU A 4 -4.65 7.16 -0.94
CA GLU A 4 -5.60 6.36 -1.69
C GLU A 4 -4.95 5.04 -2.07
N GLN A 5 -5.64 3.96 -1.74
CA GLN A 5 -5.35 2.63 -2.27
C GLN A 5 -6.44 2.24 -3.26
N ARG A 6 -6.03 1.85 -4.47
CA ARG A 6 -6.94 1.24 -5.43
C ARG A 6 -6.48 -0.17 -5.72
N ILE A 7 -7.39 -1.12 -5.57
CA ILE A 7 -7.15 -2.53 -5.89
C ILE A 7 -8.05 -2.89 -7.06
N TYR A 8 -7.43 -3.27 -8.18
CA TYR A 8 -8.18 -3.74 -9.34
C TYR A 8 -7.89 -5.22 -9.55
N THR A 9 -8.97 -5.99 -9.67
CA THR A 9 -8.91 -7.42 -9.99
C THR A 9 -9.23 -7.58 -11.47
N ALA A 10 -8.34 -8.20 -12.20
CA ALA A 10 -8.52 -8.50 -13.61
C ALA A 10 -9.06 -9.91 -13.83
N HIS A 11 -9.76 -10.11 -14.94
CA HIS A 11 -10.07 -11.45 -15.45
C HIS A 11 -8.78 -12.22 -15.75
N PRO A 12 -8.74 -13.54 -15.51
CA PRO A 12 -7.56 -14.35 -15.79
C PRO A 12 -7.03 -14.14 -17.22
N GLY A 13 -5.71 -14.00 -17.34
CA GLY A 13 -5.01 -13.80 -18.60
C GLY A 13 -5.06 -12.38 -19.18
N LYS A 14 -5.88 -11.46 -18.66
CA LYS A 14 -6.03 -10.11 -19.23
C LYS A 14 -5.17 -9.04 -18.58
N LEU A 15 -4.63 -9.31 -17.40
CA LEU A 15 -3.84 -8.35 -16.63
C LEU A 15 -2.59 -7.84 -17.39
N PRO A 16 -1.80 -8.68 -18.11
CA PRO A 16 -0.61 -8.21 -18.81
C PRO A 16 -0.91 -7.15 -19.89
N ALA A 17 -1.97 -7.34 -20.67
CA ALA A 17 -2.37 -6.39 -21.71
C ALA A 17 -2.81 -5.05 -21.09
N TRP A 18 -3.54 -5.09 -19.99
CA TRP A 18 -3.94 -3.88 -19.26
C TRP A 18 -2.74 -3.16 -18.64
N LEU A 19 -1.78 -3.90 -18.04
CA LEU A 19 -0.56 -3.31 -17.47
C LEU A 19 0.26 -2.59 -18.54
N LYS A 20 0.41 -3.20 -19.72
CA LYS A 20 1.10 -2.57 -20.85
C LYS A 20 0.41 -1.27 -21.28
N LEU A 21 -0.90 -1.28 -21.43
CA LEU A 21 -1.66 -0.08 -21.78
C LEU A 21 -1.53 1.01 -20.69
N TYR A 22 -1.55 0.60 -19.41
CA TYR A 22 -1.34 1.55 -18.31
C TYR A 22 0.06 2.15 -18.34
N GLU A 23 1.10 1.36 -18.54
CA GLU A 23 2.49 1.81 -18.65
C GLU A 23 2.68 2.83 -19.78
N GLU A 24 2.10 2.54 -20.95
CA GLU A 24 2.27 3.36 -22.15
C GLU A 24 1.41 4.63 -22.17
N VAL A 25 0.22 4.60 -21.58
CA VAL A 25 -0.77 5.69 -21.70
C VAL A 25 -1.29 6.17 -20.33
N GLY A 26 -1.90 5.29 -19.58
CA GLY A 26 -2.59 5.66 -18.32
C GLY A 26 -1.65 6.15 -17.23
N GLY A 27 -0.48 5.54 -17.10
CA GLY A 27 0.53 5.87 -16.10
C GLY A 27 1.12 7.26 -16.28
N PRO A 28 1.68 7.60 -17.46
CA PRO A 28 2.20 8.95 -17.75
C PRO A 28 1.14 10.04 -17.53
N CYS A 29 -0.09 9.84 -18.03
CA CYS A 29 -1.20 10.75 -17.82
C CYS A 29 -1.52 10.89 -16.32
N SER A 30 -1.60 9.78 -15.58
CA SER A 30 -1.84 9.81 -14.14
C SER A 30 -0.75 10.55 -13.37
N VAL A 31 0.53 10.36 -13.73
CA VAL A 31 1.66 11.07 -13.05
C VAL A 31 1.60 12.56 -13.32
N ARG A 32 1.24 12.98 -14.53
CA ARG A 32 1.11 14.40 -14.91
C ARG A 32 0.10 15.15 -14.04
N HIS A 33 -1.04 14.53 -13.74
CA HIS A 33 -2.12 15.17 -12.99
C HIS A 33 -2.07 14.90 -11.48
N LEU A 34 -1.67 13.69 -11.08
CA LEU A 34 -1.75 13.22 -9.69
C LEU A 34 -0.38 13.10 -9.01
N GLY A 35 0.71 13.50 -9.69
CA GLY A 35 2.07 13.28 -9.21
C GLY A 35 2.49 11.79 -9.18
N PRO A 36 3.72 11.49 -8.74
CA PRO A 36 4.20 10.12 -8.65
C PRO A 36 3.43 9.30 -7.61
N PRO A 37 3.13 8.02 -7.87
CA PRO A 37 2.56 7.13 -6.86
C PRO A 37 3.61 6.80 -5.78
N ILE A 38 3.15 6.48 -4.56
CA ILE A 38 3.98 5.84 -3.53
C ILE A 38 4.45 4.48 -4.03
N GLY A 39 3.58 3.74 -4.72
CA GLY A 39 3.93 2.51 -5.38
C GLY A 39 2.82 1.97 -6.28
N PHE A 40 3.22 1.12 -7.21
CA PHE A 40 2.35 0.38 -8.12
C PHE A 40 2.80 -1.08 -8.16
N PHE A 41 1.92 -1.98 -7.79
CA PHE A 41 2.27 -3.37 -7.48
C PHE A 41 1.32 -4.36 -8.14
N THR A 42 1.84 -5.55 -8.44
CA THR A 42 1.04 -6.75 -8.69
C THR A 42 1.01 -7.62 -7.43
N VAL A 43 -0.09 -8.35 -7.23
CA VAL A 43 -0.20 -9.32 -6.13
C VAL A 43 0.47 -10.62 -6.54
N GLU A 44 1.51 -11.03 -5.79
CA GLU A 44 2.21 -12.29 -5.99
C GLU A 44 1.59 -13.43 -5.17
N PHE A 45 1.28 -13.16 -3.89
CA PHE A 45 0.60 -14.11 -3.01
C PHE A 45 -0.63 -13.48 -2.39
N GLY A 46 -1.74 -14.21 -2.44
CA GLY A 46 -3.07 -13.82 -2.06
C GLY A 46 -4.03 -14.02 -3.23
N THR A 47 -4.99 -13.12 -3.43
CA THR A 47 -5.82 -13.13 -4.63
C THR A 47 -5.00 -12.57 -5.80
N ILE A 48 -4.57 -13.44 -6.70
CA ILE A 48 -3.77 -13.09 -7.89
C ILE A 48 -4.61 -12.38 -8.96
N ASN A 49 -3.96 -11.95 -10.06
CA ASN A 49 -4.53 -11.09 -11.10
C ASN A 49 -5.01 -9.73 -10.56
N ARG A 50 -4.36 -9.24 -9.52
CA ARG A 50 -4.63 -7.93 -8.92
C ARG A 50 -3.46 -6.97 -9.08
N VAL A 51 -3.82 -5.71 -9.23
CA VAL A 51 -2.89 -4.59 -9.07
C VAL A 51 -3.32 -3.73 -7.88
N LEU A 52 -2.33 -3.18 -7.20
CA LEU A 52 -2.52 -2.21 -6.12
C LEU A 52 -1.78 -0.92 -6.48
N PHE A 53 -2.49 0.19 -6.51
CA PHE A 53 -1.93 1.54 -6.59
C PHE A 53 -1.99 2.17 -5.20
N VAL A 54 -0.91 2.83 -4.83
CA VAL A 54 -0.85 3.61 -3.59
C VAL A 54 -0.41 5.02 -3.94
N ARG A 55 -1.24 6.02 -3.64
CA ARG A 55 -0.99 7.41 -3.97
C ARG A 55 -1.36 8.33 -2.81
N GLY A 56 -0.57 9.37 -2.62
CA GLY A 56 -0.81 10.37 -1.58
C GLY A 56 -1.51 11.61 -2.14
N PHE A 57 -2.36 12.23 -1.32
CA PHE A 57 -3.00 13.53 -1.54
C PHE A 57 -2.90 14.34 -0.25
N ASP A 58 -2.72 15.65 -0.37
CA ASP A 58 -2.58 16.50 0.82
C ASP A 58 -3.89 16.57 1.60
N ASP A 59 -5.03 16.70 0.89
CA ASP A 59 -6.38 16.64 1.44
C ASP A 59 -7.38 16.06 0.41
N ILE A 60 -8.65 16.02 0.78
CA ILE A 60 -9.72 15.48 -0.07
C ILE A 60 -10.02 16.42 -1.25
N ASP A 61 -9.99 17.73 -1.04
CA ASP A 61 -10.26 18.71 -2.09
C ASP A 61 -9.15 18.70 -3.15
N ASP A 62 -7.91 18.51 -2.72
CA ASP A 62 -6.76 18.31 -3.61
C ASP A 62 -6.94 17.07 -4.48
N ARG A 63 -7.34 15.95 -3.85
CA ARG A 63 -7.65 14.71 -4.57
C ARG A 63 -8.74 14.91 -5.63
N GLU A 64 -9.87 15.53 -5.26
CA GLU A 64 -11.01 15.74 -6.18
C GLU A 64 -10.60 16.64 -7.35
N ARG A 65 -9.87 17.72 -7.10
CA ARG A 65 -9.36 18.63 -8.12
C ARG A 65 -8.42 17.91 -9.11
N GLN A 66 -7.47 17.15 -8.60
CA GLN A 66 -6.50 16.40 -9.42
C GLN A 66 -7.18 15.30 -10.24
N LEU A 67 -8.13 14.57 -9.65
CA LEU A 67 -8.90 13.56 -10.36
C LEU A 67 -9.75 14.19 -11.48
N ALA A 68 -10.44 15.29 -11.21
CA ALA A 68 -11.24 15.99 -12.22
C ALA A 68 -10.37 16.45 -13.41
N ALA A 69 -9.19 17.00 -13.14
CA ALA A 69 -8.24 17.41 -14.18
C ALA A 69 -7.78 16.21 -15.05
N ARG A 70 -7.50 15.07 -14.42
CA ARG A 70 -7.13 13.85 -15.14
C ARG A 70 -8.30 13.31 -15.98
N GLU A 71 -9.51 13.26 -15.42
CA GLU A 71 -10.69 12.76 -16.13
C GLU A 71 -11.02 13.57 -17.39
N ALA A 72 -10.68 14.87 -17.40
CA ALA A 72 -10.84 15.75 -18.56
C ALA A 72 -9.72 15.61 -19.62
N ASP A 73 -8.63 14.93 -19.32
CA ASP A 73 -7.50 14.76 -20.24
C ASP A 73 -7.83 13.78 -21.37
N PRO A 74 -7.65 14.18 -22.66
CA PRO A 74 -7.92 13.30 -23.80
C PRO A 74 -7.13 11.97 -23.79
N GLU A 75 -5.90 11.94 -23.24
CA GLU A 75 -5.14 10.70 -23.10
C GLU A 75 -5.75 9.77 -22.07
N TRP A 76 -6.31 10.33 -20.98
CA TRP A 76 -7.03 9.52 -20.01
C TRP A 76 -8.33 8.96 -20.57
N VAL A 77 -9.07 9.76 -21.35
CA VAL A 77 -10.26 9.28 -22.08
C VAL A 77 -9.90 8.15 -23.04
N ARG A 78 -8.81 8.30 -23.80
CA ARG A 78 -8.27 7.24 -24.66
C ARG A 78 -7.92 6.00 -23.86
N PHE A 79 -7.18 6.13 -22.76
CA PHE A 79 -6.81 5.00 -21.89
C PHE A 79 -8.06 4.25 -21.38
N ARG A 80 -9.09 4.95 -20.95
CA ARG A 80 -10.35 4.35 -20.48
C ARG A 80 -11.08 3.61 -21.61
N THR A 81 -11.13 4.19 -22.78
CA THR A 81 -11.74 3.58 -23.98
C THR A 81 -11.03 2.27 -24.36
N GLU A 82 -9.70 2.27 -24.40
CA GLU A 82 -8.93 1.06 -24.72
C GLU A 82 -9.01 0.01 -23.57
N THR A 83 -9.03 0.46 -22.31
CA THR A 83 -9.29 -0.43 -21.15
C THR A 83 -10.63 -1.16 -21.29
N ALA A 84 -11.68 -0.45 -21.70
CA ALA A 84 -13.00 -1.03 -21.92
C ALA A 84 -12.98 -2.08 -23.05
N LYS A 85 -12.25 -1.83 -24.13
CA LYS A 85 -12.09 -2.79 -25.25
C LYS A 85 -11.36 -4.07 -24.82
N ILE A 86 -10.33 -3.97 -24.00
CA ILE A 86 -9.62 -5.12 -23.43
C ILE A 86 -10.58 -5.93 -22.53
N GLY A 87 -11.51 -5.26 -21.84
CA GLY A 87 -12.42 -5.88 -20.88
C GLY A 87 -11.66 -6.63 -19.78
N ALA A 88 -10.58 -6.03 -19.28
CA ALA A 88 -9.70 -6.69 -18.32
C ALA A 88 -10.23 -6.67 -16.90
N LEU A 89 -10.89 -5.59 -16.50
CA LEU A 89 -11.21 -5.32 -15.10
C LEU A 89 -12.53 -5.96 -14.68
N ALA A 90 -12.48 -6.83 -13.69
CA ALA A 90 -13.65 -7.49 -13.09
C ALA A 90 -14.15 -6.74 -11.85
N VAL A 91 -13.23 -6.26 -11.00
CA VAL A 91 -13.55 -5.54 -9.75
C VAL A 91 -12.59 -4.37 -9.57
N GLN A 92 -13.11 -3.26 -9.11
CA GLN A 92 -12.34 -2.07 -8.75
C GLN A 92 -12.75 -1.61 -7.34
N GLU A 93 -11.79 -1.56 -6.44
CA GLU A 93 -11.98 -1.19 -5.04
C GLU A 93 -11.12 0.03 -4.74
N THR A 94 -11.64 0.95 -3.94
CA THR A 94 -10.93 2.13 -3.46
C THR A 94 -11.06 2.25 -1.96
N LYS A 95 -9.98 2.61 -1.29
CA LYS A 95 -9.92 2.89 0.14
C LYS A 95 -9.11 4.15 0.38
N LEU A 96 -9.57 5.01 1.27
CA LEU A 96 -8.82 6.17 1.74
C LEU A 96 -8.30 5.91 3.16
N LEU A 97 -7.02 6.17 3.34
CA LEU A 97 -6.34 6.08 4.63
C LEU A 97 -5.90 7.49 5.04
N LYS A 98 -6.03 7.81 6.31
CA LYS A 98 -5.39 8.97 6.92
C LYS A 98 -4.05 8.54 7.51
N THR A 99 -2.95 9.23 7.14
CA THR A 99 -1.63 8.90 7.69
C THR A 99 -1.56 9.18 9.18
N VAL A 100 -0.78 8.35 9.88
CA VAL A 100 -0.42 8.61 11.29
C VAL A 100 0.90 9.40 11.34
N PRO A 101 1.24 10.08 12.47
CA PRO A 101 2.45 10.91 12.55
C PRO A 101 3.75 10.18 12.24
N PHE A 102 3.87 8.91 12.59
CA PHE A 102 5.06 8.09 12.32
C PHE A 102 5.09 7.43 10.94
N SER A 103 4.09 7.66 10.08
CA SER A 103 4.15 7.20 8.69
C SER A 103 5.30 7.91 7.95
N PRO A 104 6.14 7.19 7.18
CA PRO A 104 7.26 7.81 6.47
C PRO A 104 6.82 8.74 5.34
N VAL A 105 5.58 8.63 4.87
CA VAL A 105 5.00 9.51 3.84
C VAL A 105 4.02 10.47 4.51
N GLN A 106 4.30 11.78 4.41
CA GLN A 106 3.53 12.86 5.06
C GLN A 106 3.06 13.97 4.10
N LYS A 107 3.49 13.93 2.83
CA LYS A 107 3.11 14.90 1.79
C LYS A 107 2.79 14.19 0.49
N ALA A 108 1.82 14.72 -0.25
CA ALA A 108 1.54 14.28 -1.61
C ALA A 108 2.78 14.49 -2.51
N GLY A 109 3.00 13.59 -3.45
CA GLY A 109 4.15 13.65 -4.35
C GLY A 109 5.52 13.54 -3.67
N GLN A 110 5.58 13.21 -2.37
CA GLN A 110 6.83 12.98 -1.67
C GLN A 110 7.62 11.89 -2.39
N ALA A 111 8.86 12.23 -2.81
CA ALA A 111 9.75 11.27 -3.42
C ALA A 111 10.03 10.12 -2.44
N PHE A 112 9.89 8.90 -2.94
CA PHE A 112 10.20 7.72 -2.15
C PHE A 112 11.67 7.36 -2.35
N GLU A 113 12.47 7.50 -1.29
CA GLU A 113 13.85 7.07 -1.30
C GLU A 113 13.93 5.59 -0.92
N ARG A 114 14.40 4.76 -1.84
CA ARG A 114 14.65 3.35 -1.57
C ARG A 114 15.86 3.19 -0.65
N LYS A 115 15.65 2.58 0.52
CA LYS A 115 16.69 2.34 1.54
C LYS A 115 17.13 0.88 1.64
N ILE A 116 16.52 0.00 0.86
CA ILE A 116 16.83 -1.43 0.81
C ILE A 116 17.45 -1.80 -0.54
N GLY A 117 18.40 -2.74 -0.51
CA GLY A 117 19.08 -3.26 -1.69
C GLY A 117 18.28 -4.33 -2.45
N GLY A 118 19.00 -5.12 -3.26
CA GLY A 118 18.45 -6.27 -3.96
C GLY A 118 17.69 -5.94 -5.25
N THR A 119 17.50 -6.95 -6.09
CA THR A 119 16.77 -6.87 -7.36
C THR A 119 15.43 -7.58 -7.32
N GLY A 120 15.16 -8.34 -6.24
CA GLY A 120 13.94 -9.13 -6.06
C GLY A 120 12.95 -8.53 -5.09
N LEU A 121 12.82 -7.19 -5.08
CA LEU A 121 12.00 -6.46 -4.12
C LEU A 121 10.60 -7.06 -3.97
N VAL A 122 10.20 -7.31 -2.72
CA VAL A 122 8.84 -7.68 -2.36
C VAL A 122 8.29 -6.74 -1.29
N VAL A 123 6.98 -6.52 -1.33
CA VAL A 123 6.28 -5.68 -0.37
C VAL A 123 5.27 -6.53 0.39
N ASP A 124 5.39 -6.56 1.70
CA ASP A 124 4.47 -7.19 2.65
C ASP A 124 3.40 -6.16 3.04
N HIS A 125 2.27 -6.20 2.34
CA HIS A 125 1.14 -5.31 2.59
C HIS A 125 0.22 -5.92 3.63
N ARG A 126 -0.06 -5.18 4.68
CA ARG A 126 -0.83 -5.65 5.82
C ARG A 126 -2.06 -4.81 6.07
N THR A 127 -3.15 -5.50 6.35
CA THR A 127 -4.42 -4.91 6.80
C THR A 127 -4.82 -5.59 8.09
N TYR A 128 -5.00 -4.80 9.15
CA TYR A 128 -5.42 -5.29 10.46
C TYR A 128 -6.76 -4.68 10.83
N ASP A 129 -7.73 -5.53 11.12
CA ASP A 129 -9.05 -5.14 11.59
C ASP A 129 -9.10 -5.26 13.12
N PHE A 130 -9.70 -4.28 13.76
CA PHE A 130 -9.79 -4.18 15.20
C PHE A 130 -11.24 -4.27 15.68
N HIS A 131 -11.41 -4.75 16.91
CA HIS A 131 -12.67 -4.58 17.62
C HIS A 131 -12.91 -3.07 17.88
N PRO A 132 -14.18 -2.60 17.85
CA PRO A 132 -14.50 -1.19 18.12
C PRO A 132 -13.88 -0.69 19.41
N GLY A 133 -13.28 0.51 19.34
CA GLY A 133 -12.62 1.16 20.49
C GLY A 133 -11.22 0.62 20.85
N LYS A 134 -10.70 -0.41 20.16
CA LYS A 134 -9.40 -1.03 20.50
C LYS A 134 -8.24 -0.58 19.62
N MET A 135 -8.50 0.02 18.47
CA MET A 135 -7.47 0.39 17.49
C MET A 135 -6.46 1.39 18.03
N ASN A 136 -6.92 2.46 18.70
CA ASN A 136 -6.03 3.53 19.18
C ASN A 136 -5.01 3.01 20.19
N GLY A 137 -5.44 2.21 21.17
CA GLY A 137 -4.53 1.61 22.15
C GLY A 137 -3.48 0.69 21.48
N TRP A 138 -3.85 -0.01 20.42
CA TRP A 138 -2.90 -0.79 19.62
C TRP A 138 -1.91 0.11 18.87
N ILE A 139 -2.37 1.21 18.26
CA ILE A 139 -1.51 2.17 17.55
C ILE A 139 -0.49 2.78 18.51
N GLU A 140 -0.92 3.21 19.69
CA GLU A 140 -0.04 3.75 20.73
C GLU A 140 1.02 2.74 21.20
N ALA A 141 0.61 1.50 21.47
CA ALA A 141 1.54 0.42 21.82
C ALA A 141 2.51 0.11 20.66
N TYR A 142 2.00 0.10 19.44
CA TYR A 142 2.81 -0.13 18.26
C TYR A 142 3.86 0.97 18.06
N GLU A 143 3.48 2.25 18.12
CA GLU A 143 4.40 3.38 17.97
C GLU A 143 5.50 3.36 19.03
N ARG A 144 5.13 3.09 20.29
CA ARG A 144 6.05 3.15 21.42
C ARG A 144 6.97 1.92 21.53
N ILE A 145 6.48 0.72 21.24
CA ILE A 145 7.19 -0.54 21.51
C ILE A 145 7.49 -1.30 20.21
N GLY A 146 6.47 -1.56 19.38
CA GLY A 146 6.59 -2.43 18.22
C GLY A 146 7.37 -1.81 17.07
N LEU A 147 7.10 -0.54 16.75
CA LEU A 147 7.71 0.16 15.61
C LEU A 147 9.23 0.31 15.74
N PRO A 148 9.82 0.70 16.91
CA PRO A 148 11.27 0.75 17.05
C PRO A 148 11.95 -0.59 16.78
N VAL A 149 11.35 -1.69 17.23
CA VAL A 149 11.87 -3.05 16.94
C VAL A 149 11.79 -3.35 15.47
N GLN A 150 10.67 -3.06 14.83
CA GLN A 150 10.48 -3.29 13.41
C GLN A 150 11.40 -2.42 12.54
N GLN A 151 11.58 -1.15 12.87
CA GLN A 151 12.50 -0.25 12.16
C GLN A 151 13.95 -0.74 12.21
N ARG A 152 14.36 -1.37 13.31
CA ARG A 152 15.71 -1.93 13.47
C ARG A 152 15.89 -3.26 12.74
N LEU A 153 14.88 -4.11 12.70
CA LEU A 153 15.02 -5.51 12.29
C LEU A 153 14.37 -5.84 10.94
N LEU A 154 13.31 -5.13 10.56
CA LEU A 154 12.64 -5.38 9.28
C LEU A 154 13.30 -4.61 8.13
N GLY A 155 12.67 -4.61 6.97
CA GLY A 155 13.06 -3.85 5.81
C GLY A 155 12.70 -2.36 5.93
N GLN A 156 12.04 -1.82 4.92
CA GLN A 156 11.66 -0.42 4.88
C GLN A 156 10.15 -0.27 5.00
N LEU A 157 9.68 0.48 6.00
CA LEU A 157 8.27 0.89 6.07
C LEU A 157 7.99 1.88 4.93
N LEU A 158 6.97 1.59 4.12
CA LEU A 158 6.58 2.43 2.99
C LEU A 158 5.52 3.46 3.37
N PHE A 159 4.54 3.04 4.11
CA PHE A 159 3.47 3.89 4.63
C PHE A 159 2.76 3.20 5.79
N PHE A 160 2.07 3.99 6.59
CA PHE A 160 1.14 3.54 7.62
C PHE A 160 -0.06 4.49 7.68
N GLY A 161 -1.26 3.95 7.65
CA GLY A 161 -2.47 4.75 7.72
C GLY A 161 -3.64 4.02 8.38
N VAL A 162 -4.59 4.81 8.84
CA VAL A 162 -5.87 4.37 9.39
C VAL A 162 -6.93 4.56 8.33
N THR A 163 -7.81 3.59 8.13
CA THR A 163 -8.89 3.71 7.16
C THR A 163 -9.87 4.80 7.56
N GLU A 164 -10.01 5.81 6.71
CA GLU A 164 -10.96 6.92 6.83
C GLU A 164 -12.24 6.62 6.05
N CYS A 165 -12.10 6.18 4.79
CA CYS A 165 -13.22 5.76 3.95
C CYS A 165 -13.03 4.29 3.55
N GLY A 166 -14.01 3.45 3.90
CA GLY A 166 -14.00 2.02 3.74
C GLY A 166 -14.32 1.32 5.07
N PRO A 167 -13.83 0.11 5.32
CA PRO A 167 -13.98 -0.55 6.62
C PRO A 167 -13.26 0.25 7.71
N ILE A 168 -14.01 0.80 8.66
CA ILE A 168 -13.45 1.53 9.81
C ILE A 168 -12.84 0.58 10.85
N ASN A 169 -12.14 1.11 11.84
CA ASN A 169 -11.34 0.34 12.81
C ASN A 169 -10.30 -0.56 12.14
N GLN A 170 -9.64 -0.03 11.13
CA GLN A 170 -8.66 -0.77 10.34
C GLN A 170 -7.39 0.06 10.15
N VAL A 171 -6.22 -0.55 10.31
CA VAL A 171 -4.95 0.01 9.88
C VAL A 171 -4.42 -0.73 8.67
N VAL A 172 -3.74 0.01 7.80
CA VAL A 172 -3.08 -0.54 6.62
C VAL A 172 -1.66 0.00 6.55
N PHE A 173 -0.70 -0.89 6.35
CA PHE A 173 0.71 -0.53 6.23
C PHE A 173 1.47 -1.51 5.35
N ALA A 174 2.63 -1.10 4.90
CA ALA A 174 3.45 -1.93 4.01
C ALA A 174 4.93 -1.83 4.35
N TRP A 175 5.60 -3.00 4.35
CA TRP A 175 7.03 -3.14 4.53
C TRP A 175 7.65 -3.71 3.26
N ALA A 176 8.71 -3.08 2.76
CA ALA A 176 9.49 -3.57 1.64
C ALA A 176 10.74 -4.34 2.12
N TYR A 177 11.10 -5.38 1.38
CA TYR A 177 12.22 -6.28 1.63
C TYR A 177 13.00 -6.54 0.34
N GLU A 178 14.26 -6.93 0.43
CA GLU A 178 15.10 -7.26 -0.72
C GLU A 178 14.59 -8.48 -1.51
N GLY A 179 13.77 -9.32 -0.89
CA GLY A 179 13.17 -10.51 -1.46
C GLY A 179 12.45 -11.34 -0.40
N LEU A 180 11.84 -12.44 -0.79
CA LEU A 180 11.11 -13.34 0.13
C LEU A 180 12.02 -13.94 1.20
N GLY A 181 13.24 -14.36 0.83
CA GLY A 181 14.21 -14.92 1.79
C GLY A 181 14.69 -13.87 2.81
N ASP A 182 14.86 -12.61 2.38
CA ASP A 182 15.18 -11.51 3.28
C ASP A 182 14.03 -11.23 4.26
N ARG A 183 12.80 -11.20 3.74
CA ARG A 183 11.59 -11.05 4.57
C ARG A 183 11.51 -12.14 5.64
N ASP A 184 11.70 -13.40 5.26
CA ASP A 184 11.63 -14.54 6.18
C ASP A 184 12.69 -14.42 7.28
N ARG A 185 13.95 -14.22 6.90
CA ARG A 185 15.08 -14.07 7.84
C ARG A 185 14.83 -12.93 8.83
N ARG A 186 14.46 -11.73 8.36
CA ARG A 186 14.23 -10.55 9.19
C ARG A 186 13.05 -10.75 10.15
N ARG A 187 11.98 -11.38 9.69
CA ARG A 187 10.81 -11.65 10.53
C ARG A 187 11.11 -12.70 11.60
N ASN A 188 11.92 -13.71 11.28
CA ASN A 188 12.37 -14.71 12.27
C ASN A 188 13.27 -14.07 13.33
N THR A 189 14.20 -13.18 12.92
CA THR A 189 15.02 -12.40 13.85
C THR A 189 14.15 -11.52 14.75
N MET A 190 13.16 -10.84 14.20
CA MET A 190 12.23 -10.02 14.97
C MET A 190 11.42 -10.84 15.97
N ALA A 191 10.94 -12.03 15.57
CA ALA A 191 10.14 -12.90 16.44
C ALA A 191 10.93 -13.37 17.68
N ALA A 192 12.25 -13.44 17.60
CA ALA A 192 13.13 -13.80 18.71
C ALA A 192 13.57 -12.59 19.56
N ASP A 193 13.22 -11.37 19.18
CA ASP A 193 13.63 -10.15 19.87
C ASP A 193 12.82 -9.91 21.16
N PRO A 194 13.47 -9.63 22.31
CA PRO A 194 12.77 -9.38 23.58
C PRO A 194 11.81 -8.21 23.52
N GLY A 195 12.13 -7.13 22.80
CA GLY A 195 11.25 -5.98 22.63
C GLY A 195 9.99 -6.34 21.83
N TRP A 196 10.12 -7.27 20.86
CA TRP A 196 8.95 -7.79 20.17
C TRP A 196 8.07 -8.65 21.10
N ALA A 197 8.68 -9.46 21.96
CA ALA A 197 7.94 -10.23 22.96
C ALA A 197 7.17 -9.31 23.93
N GLU A 198 7.78 -8.19 24.35
CA GLU A 198 7.11 -7.17 25.17
C GLU A 198 5.92 -6.55 24.44
N PHE A 199 6.10 -6.17 23.17
CA PHE A 199 5.01 -5.66 22.34
C PHE A 199 3.86 -6.67 22.25
N MET A 200 4.15 -7.93 21.94
CA MET A 200 3.13 -8.99 21.83
C MET A 200 2.40 -9.23 23.14
N LYS A 201 3.10 -9.18 24.28
CA LYS A 201 2.49 -9.25 25.61
C LYS A 201 1.53 -8.09 25.85
N THR A 202 1.98 -6.87 25.54
CA THR A 202 1.18 -5.64 25.73
C THR A 202 -0.09 -5.68 24.89
N VAL A 203 0.02 -5.97 23.58
CA VAL A 203 -1.17 -6.01 22.72
C VAL A 203 -2.05 -7.22 22.98
N GLY A 204 -1.50 -8.33 23.46
CA GLY A 204 -2.25 -9.49 23.91
C GLY A 204 -3.22 -9.16 25.06
N GLN A 205 -2.79 -8.32 26.00
CA GLN A 205 -3.64 -7.84 27.11
C GLN A 205 -4.77 -6.90 26.63
N LEU A 206 -4.53 -6.15 25.56
CA LEU A 206 -5.57 -5.28 24.98
C LEU A 206 -6.65 -6.06 24.24
N GLY A 207 -6.34 -7.27 23.72
CA GLY A 207 -7.22 -8.08 22.88
C GLY A 207 -7.79 -7.31 21.69
N PRO A 208 -6.96 -6.60 20.90
CA PRO A 208 -7.48 -5.58 19.98
C PRO A 208 -7.88 -6.13 18.63
N LEU A 209 -7.23 -7.21 18.17
CA LEU A 209 -7.30 -7.67 16.80
C LEU A 209 -8.50 -8.59 16.57
N LYS A 210 -9.24 -8.29 15.50
CA LYS A 210 -10.32 -9.12 14.97
C LYS A 210 -9.81 -10.00 13.83
N GLN A 211 -8.99 -9.42 12.93
CA GLN A 211 -8.46 -10.12 11.76
C GLN A 211 -7.16 -9.48 11.30
N GLN A 212 -6.28 -10.27 10.72
CA GLN A 212 -5.06 -9.81 10.06
C GLN A 212 -4.99 -10.41 8.66
N THR A 213 -4.83 -9.55 7.66
CA THR A 213 -4.68 -9.96 6.26
C THR A 213 -3.33 -9.51 5.74
N THR A 214 -2.68 -10.38 4.98
CA THR A 214 -1.39 -10.10 4.32
C THR A 214 -1.50 -10.37 2.83
N MET A 215 -0.98 -9.46 2.02
CA MET A 215 -0.69 -9.68 0.60
C MET A 215 0.81 -9.47 0.38
N VAL A 216 1.43 -10.33 -0.39
CA VAL A 216 2.79 -10.13 -0.88
C VAL A 216 2.71 -9.57 -2.28
N LEU A 217 3.35 -8.42 -2.46
CA LEU A 217 3.28 -7.64 -3.67
C LEU A 217 4.65 -7.59 -4.36
N LYS A 218 4.65 -7.50 -5.69
CA LYS A 218 5.84 -7.17 -6.49
C LYS A 218 5.66 -5.81 -7.14
N PRO A 219 6.65 -4.92 -7.10
CA PRO A 219 6.61 -3.68 -7.87
C PRO A 219 6.55 -3.96 -9.36
N THR A 220 5.76 -3.15 -10.08
CA THR A 220 5.81 -3.13 -11.55
C THR A 220 7.05 -2.38 -12.05
N ALA A 221 7.40 -2.53 -13.33
CA ALA A 221 8.54 -1.85 -13.94
C ALA A 221 8.44 -0.31 -13.86
N PHE A 222 7.24 0.23 -13.77
CA PHE A 222 6.96 1.66 -13.68
C PHE A 222 6.59 2.12 -12.25
N SER A 223 6.75 1.27 -11.24
CA SER A 223 6.58 1.66 -9.84
C SER A 223 7.71 2.60 -9.39
N ALA A 224 7.40 3.60 -8.55
CA ALA A 224 8.41 4.49 -7.98
C ALA A 224 9.40 3.72 -7.06
N ILE A 225 8.90 2.69 -6.38
CA ILE A 225 9.73 1.74 -5.63
C ILE A 225 9.88 0.45 -6.46
N ARG A 226 11.11 0.16 -6.87
CA ARG A 226 11.46 -1.03 -7.67
C ARG A 226 12.93 -1.40 -7.51
#